data_4ee8805bd2c44699407f50cd0f9fb2bb
#
_entry.id   4ee8805bd2c44699407f50cd0f9fb2bb
#
_cell.length_a   1.000
_cell.length_b   1.000
_cell.length_c   1.000
_cell.angle_alpha   90.00
_cell.angle_beta   90.00
_cell.angle_gamma   90.00
#
_symmetry.space_group_name_H-M   'P 1'
#
loop_
_entity.id
_entity.type
_entity.pdbx_description
1 polymer ?
#
loop_
_entity_poly.entity_id
_entity_poly.type
_entity_poly.pdbx_seq_one_letter_code
_entity_poly.pdbx_strand_id
1 'polypeptide(L)'
;VDGIFTADQRLTHEAGPDGKFLYCLSNAAPWVMDRNIYRKSKLVSMIASNKGYTEGHRRRLRVVEAFVEKFGQDDLYGWGLTHELPLKEKSTGLKDYMFSFACENASYPTYFTEKLTDCFACGTIPVYYGTAGVAQYFNPEGIIFLEGAAPWNNIPWEKLTEEYYESKHIAIRENFEIAASMRVSEDYLYGNYFYQIDPYRNERVKVS
;
A
#
# COMPACT_ATOMS: atom_id res chain seq x y z
N VAL A 1 12.02 -5.96 -28.74
CA VAL A 1 11.64 -5.27 -27.47
C VAL A 1 12.93 -5.08 -26.70
N ASP A 2 13.32 -3.83 -26.48
CA ASP A 2 14.64 -3.49 -25.93
C ASP A 2 14.68 -3.60 -24.39
N GLY A 3 13.52 -3.74 -23.74
CA GLY A 3 13.41 -3.96 -22.31
C GLY A 3 11.98 -4.24 -21.84
N ILE A 4 11.85 -4.93 -20.72
CA ILE A 4 10.59 -5.23 -20.05
C ILE A 4 10.69 -4.74 -18.60
N PHE A 5 9.82 -3.83 -18.20
CA PHE A 5 9.74 -3.36 -16.81
C PHE A 5 8.91 -4.32 -15.97
N THR A 6 9.42 -4.68 -14.80
CA THR A 6 8.76 -5.62 -13.89
C THR A 6 9.01 -5.25 -12.43
N ALA A 7 7.99 -5.46 -11.59
CA ALA A 7 8.14 -5.39 -10.15
C ALA A 7 8.65 -6.72 -9.53
N ASP A 8 8.73 -7.79 -10.32
CA ASP A 8 9.24 -9.08 -9.88
C ASP A 8 10.76 -9.13 -10.00
N GLN A 9 11.45 -8.96 -8.87
CA GLN A 9 12.92 -9.00 -8.83
C GLN A 9 13.50 -10.35 -9.26
N ARG A 10 12.76 -11.44 -9.17
CA ARG A 10 13.23 -12.77 -9.63
C ARG A 10 13.51 -12.73 -11.12
N LEU A 11 12.61 -12.10 -11.90
CA LEU A 11 12.80 -11.95 -13.34
C LEU A 11 14.01 -11.08 -13.69
N THR A 12 14.34 -10.08 -12.89
CA THR A 12 15.53 -9.22 -13.13
C THR A 12 16.83 -9.93 -12.80
N HIS A 13 16.83 -10.90 -11.88
CA HIS A 13 18.00 -11.72 -11.54
C HIS A 13 18.17 -12.91 -12.49
N GLU A 14 17.08 -13.52 -12.93
CA GLU A 14 17.09 -14.69 -13.82
C GLU A 14 17.35 -14.34 -15.29
N ALA A 15 17.14 -13.09 -15.70
CA ALA A 15 17.27 -12.67 -17.10
C ALA A 15 18.72 -12.67 -17.65
N GLY A 16 19.72 -12.96 -16.83
CA GLY A 16 21.13 -13.05 -17.23
C GLY A 16 21.70 -11.71 -17.75
N PRO A 17 22.90 -11.74 -18.38
CA PRO A 17 23.61 -10.53 -18.82
C PRO A 17 22.91 -9.73 -19.92
N ASP A 18 21.86 -10.26 -20.55
CA ASP A 18 21.14 -9.59 -21.63
C ASP A 18 20.18 -8.48 -21.15
N GLY A 19 20.06 -8.28 -19.83
CA GLY A 19 19.42 -7.13 -19.19
C GLY A 19 18.00 -6.78 -19.67
N LYS A 20 17.26 -7.78 -20.16
CA LYS A 20 15.96 -7.56 -20.80
C LYS A 20 14.86 -7.17 -19.83
N PHE A 21 14.98 -7.59 -18.55
CA PHE A 21 14.06 -7.24 -17.49
C PHE A 21 14.65 -6.16 -16.59
N LEU A 22 13.95 -5.04 -16.50
CA LEU A 22 14.33 -3.88 -15.70
C LEU A 22 13.39 -3.77 -14.49
N TYR A 23 13.97 -3.65 -13.31
CA TYR A 23 13.17 -3.51 -12.09
C TYR A 23 12.44 -2.16 -12.06
N CYS A 24 11.16 -2.21 -11.74
CA CYS A 24 10.33 -1.03 -11.52
C CYS A 24 9.33 -1.32 -10.41
N LEU A 25 9.25 -0.45 -9.41
CA LEU A 25 8.17 -0.45 -8.43
C LEU A 25 6.86 -0.08 -9.13
N SER A 26 6.02 -1.06 -9.43
CA SER A 26 4.75 -0.82 -10.10
C SER A 26 3.65 -0.50 -9.09
N ASN A 27 2.86 0.55 -9.35
CA ASN A 27 1.67 0.95 -8.59
C ASN A 27 1.87 1.13 -7.07
N ALA A 28 3.09 1.41 -6.64
CA ALA A 28 3.44 1.57 -5.23
C ALA A 28 3.19 2.99 -4.71
N ALA A 29 3.09 3.99 -5.60
CA ALA A 29 2.80 5.37 -5.18
C ALA A 29 1.40 5.48 -4.59
N PRO A 30 1.21 6.28 -3.52
CA PRO A 30 -0.10 6.53 -2.95
C PRO A 30 -1.07 7.13 -3.97
N TRP A 31 -2.31 6.67 -3.95
CA TRP A 31 -3.42 7.27 -4.70
C TRP A 31 -4.08 8.42 -3.93
N VAL A 32 -3.85 8.50 -2.63
CA VAL A 32 -4.25 9.65 -1.81
C VAL A 32 -3.47 10.87 -2.27
N MET A 33 -4.20 11.93 -2.67
CA MET A 33 -3.62 13.16 -3.21
C MET A 33 -3.17 14.12 -2.11
N ASP A 34 -3.98 14.28 -1.05
CA ASP A 34 -3.67 15.12 0.10
C ASP A 34 -2.95 14.26 1.15
N ARG A 35 -1.62 14.31 1.14
CA ARG A 35 -0.74 13.49 1.98
C ARG A 35 -0.36 14.26 3.23
N ASN A 36 -0.76 13.75 4.39
CA ASN A 36 -0.44 14.37 5.69
C ASN A 36 -0.53 13.34 6.82
N ILE A 37 0.23 13.54 7.89
CA ILE A 37 0.00 12.83 9.15
C ILE A 37 -1.15 13.54 9.86
N TYR A 38 -2.37 13.01 9.65
CA TYR A 38 -3.59 13.58 10.20
C TYR A 38 -3.76 13.25 11.68
N ARG A 39 -4.45 14.16 12.41
CA ARG A 39 -4.91 13.86 13.76
C ARG A 39 -5.93 12.72 13.72
N LYS A 40 -5.71 11.69 14.52
CA LYS A 40 -6.59 10.53 14.58
C LYS A 40 -7.71 10.72 15.60
N SER A 41 -8.91 10.28 15.25
CA SER A 41 -10.11 10.35 16.10
C SER A 41 -10.89 9.03 16.14
N LYS A 42 -10.47 8.07 15.29
CA LYS A 42 -11.09 6.76 15.15
C LYS A 42 -10.04 5.65 15.23
N LEU A 43 -10.44 4.48 15.69
CA LEU A 43 -9.50 3.39 15.93
C LEU A 43 -9.10 2.70 14.64
N VAL A 44 -10.04 2.10 13.91
CA VAL A 44 -9.72 1.21 12.80
C VAL A 44 -10.70 1.32 11.66
N SER A 45 -10.20 1.24 10.43
CA SER A 45 -11.00 1.11 9.21
C SER A 45 -10.55 -0.06 8.37
N MET A 46 -11.34 -0.39 7.35
CA MET A 46 -10.96 -1.28 6.28
C MET A 46 -11.39 -0.74 4.93
N ILE A 47 -10.48 -0.68 3.96
CA ILE A 47 -10.79 -0.36 2.56
C ILE A 47 -10.60 -1.62 1.73
N ALA A 48 -11.68 -2.14 1.15
CA ALA A 48 -11.68 -3.37 0.38
C ALA A 48 -12.64 -3.30 -0.81
N SER A 49 -12.82 -4.39 -1.52
CA SER A 49 -13.89 -4.58 -2.50
C SER A 49 -14.49 -5.98 -2.35
N ASN A 50 -15.74 -6.15 -2.80
CA ASN A 50 -16.43 -7.45 -2.78
C ASN A 50 -16.00 -8.41 -3.90
N LYS A 51 -14.97 -8.07 -4.71
CA LYS A 51 -14.44 -8.95 -5.77
C LYS A 51 -13.93 -10.27 -5.17
N GLY A 52 -14.33 -11.40 -5.76
CA GLY A 52 -14.00 -12.76 -5.29
C GLY A 52 -13.34 -13.67 -6.33
N TYR A 53 -12.77 -13.10 -7.44
CA TYR A 53 -12.34 -13.88 -8.61
C TYR A 53 -11.06 -14.70 -8.40
N THR A 54 -10.13 -14.22 -7.60
CA THR A 54 -8.84 -14.87 -7.35
C THR A 54 -8.74 -15.41 -5.94
N GLU A 55 -7.74 -16.23 -5.66
CA GLU A 55 -7.44 -16.70 -4.30
C GLU A 55 -7.13 -15.55 -3.35
N GLY A 56 -6.35 -14.55 -3.80
CA GLY A 56 -6.08 -13.36 -2.99
C GLY A 56 -7.34 -12.56 -2.68
N HIS A 57 -8.28 -12.47 -3.63
CA HIS A 57 -9.59 -11.85 -3.37
C HIS A 57 -10.38 -12.62 -2.30
N ARG A 58 -10.43 -13.96 -2.38
CA ARG A 58 -11.12 -14.79 -1.38
C ARG A 58 -10.51 -14.65 0.01
N ARG A 59 -9.18 -14.63 0.11
CA ARG A 59 -8.48 -14.40 1.39
C ARG A 59 -8.81 -13.03 1.98
N ARG A 60 -8.80 -11.98 1.16
CA ARG A 60 -9.21 -10.64 1.60
C ARG A 60 -10.64 -10.63 2.13
N LEU A 61 -11.59 -11.32 1.47
CA LEU A 61 -12.98 -11.40 1.94
C LEU A 61 -13.09 -12.07 3.30
N ARG A 62 -12.25 -13.08 3.62
CA ARG A 62 -12.18 -13.66 4.96
C ARG A 62 -11.68 -12.67 6.01
N VAL A 63 -10.75 -11.79 5.64
CA VAL A 63 -10.32 -10.70 6.53
C VAL A 63 -11.44 -9.68 6.71
N VAL A 64 -12.22 -9.38 5.66
CA VAL A 64 -13.43 -8.52 5.76
C VAL A 64 -14.44 -9.14 6.72
N GLU A 65 -14.72 -10.45 6.62
CA GLU A 65 -15.62 -11.16 7.53
C GLU A 65 -15.16 -11.03 9.00
N ALA A 66 -13.88 -11.28 9.28
CA ALA A 66 -13.31 -11.15 10.62
C ALA A 66 -13.35 -9.69 11.15
N PHE A 67 -13.11 -8.71 10.27
CA PHE A 67 -13.24 -7.29 10.60
C PHE A 67 -14.67 -6.94 10.98
N VAL A 68 -15.65 -7.36 10.17
CA VAL A 68 -17.08 -7.09 10.40
C VAL A 68 -17.56 -7.76 11.69
N GLU A 69 -17.13 -8.98 11.95
CA GLU A 69 -17.45 -9.68 13.22
C GLU A 69 -16.94 -8.92 14.45
N LYS A 70 -15.76 -8.29 14.35
CA LYS A 70 -15.12 -7.59 15.46
C LYS A 70 -15.61 -6.16 15.65
N PHE A 71 -15.78 -5.40 14.56
CA PHE A 71 -16.01 -3.95 14.58
C PHE A 71 -17.33 -3.50 13.95
N GLY A 72 -18.06 -4.41 13.30
CA GLY A 72 -19.24 -4.05 12.52
C GLY A 72 -18.88 -3.50 11.13
N GLN A 73 -19.85 -2.80 10.51
CA GLN A 73 -19.74 -2.35 9.12
C GLN A 73 -19.54 -0.84 8.96
N ASP A 74 -19.61 -0.07 10.04
CA ASP A 74 -19.66 1.41 9.96
C ASP A 74 -18.36 2.03 9.44
N ASP A 75 -17.23 1.37 9.64
CA ASP A 75 -15.91 1.80 9.20
C ASP A 75 -15.34 0.92 8.07
N LEU A 76 -16.24 0.24 7.31
CA LEU A 76 -15.93 -0.59 6.15
C LEU A 76 -16.23 0.17 4.85
N TYR A 77 -15.18 0.43 4.06
CA TYR A 77 -15.22 1.24 2.85
C TYR A 77 -14.85 0.45 1.61
N GLY A 78 -15.34 0.90 0.46
CA GLY A 78 -14.91 0.46 -0.85
C GLY A 78 -16.03 -0.12 -1.72
N TRP A 79 -15.66 -0.54 -2.91
CA TRP A 79 -16.60 -0.91 -3.95
C TRP A 79 -17.42 -2.15 -3.61
N GLY A 80 -18.75 -2.01 -3.63
CA GLY A 80 -19.69 -3.08 -3.30
C GLY A 80 -19.73 -3.44 -1.82
N LEU A 81 -19.27 -2.54 -0.93
CA LEU A 81 -19.32 -2.66 0.53
C LEU A 81 -20.23 -1.57 1.11
N THR A 82 -20.27 -1.48 2.45
CA THR A 82 -21.21 -0.61 3.18
C THR A 82 -21.10 0.86 2.75
N HIS A 83 -19.87 1.38 2.66
CA HIS A 83 -19.62 2.73 2.21
C HIS A 83 -18.84 2.70 0.89
N GLU A 84 -19.51 2.96 -0.22
CA GLU A 84 -18.80 3.13 -1.49
C GLU A 84 -17.85 4.33 -1.40
N LEU A 85 -16.60 4.12 -1.82
CA LEU A 85 -15.54 5.10 -1.74
C LEU A 85 -14.98 5.38 -3.14
N PRO A 86 -15.27 6.55 -3.74
CA PRO A 86 -14.63 6.97 -4.97
C PRO A 86 -13.10 7.07 -4.80
N LEU A 87 -12.34 6.73 -5.84
CA LEU A 87 -10.86 6.75 -5.79
C LEU A 87 -10.28 8.07 -5.28
N LYS A 88 -10.89 9.20 -5.67
CA LYS A 88 -10.48 10.56 -5.25
C LYS A 88 -10.73 10.85 -3.76
N GLU A 89 -11.58 10.07 -3.11
CA GLU A 89 -11.98 10.25 -1.71
C GLU A 89 -11.38 9.17 -0.78
N LYS A 90 -10.40 8.43 -1.27
CA LYS A 90 -9.80 7.28 -0.54
C LYS A 90 -9.25 7.68 0.84
N SER A 91 -8.79 8.93 0.98
CA SER A 91 -8.37 9.49 2.27
C SER A 91 -9.47 9.49 3.34
N THR A 92 -10.75 9.51 2.96
CA THR A 92 -11.88 9.47 3.91
C THR A 92 -11.86 8.20 4.77
N GLY A 93 -11.47 7.07 4.19
CA GLY A 93 -11.34 5.81 4.93
C GLY A 93 -10.02 5.66 5.69
N LEU A 94 -9.14 6.69 5.71
CA LEU A 94 -7.79 6.59 6.29
C LEU A 94 -7.46 7.74 7.24
N LYS A 95 -7.74 8.98 6.86
CA LYS A 95 -7.21 10.18 7.54
C LYS A 95 -7.56 10.25 9.03
N ASP A 96 -8.74 9.80 9.42
CA ASP A 96 -9.21 9.88 10.80
C ASP A 96 -8.86 8.64 11.63
N TYR A 97 -8.32 7.57 11.00
CA TYR A 97 -8.12 6.26 11.59
C TYR A 97 -6.66 6.03 12.00
N MET A 98 -6.46 5.47 13.20
CA MET A 98 -5.16 5.03 13.70
C MET A 98 -4.63 3.83 12.91
N PHE A 99 -5.51 2.89 12.59
CA PHE A 99 -5.21 1.66 11.86
C PHE A 99 -6.11 1.50 10.65
N SER A 100 -5.62 0.83 9.61
CA SER A 100 -6.46 0.41 8.49
C SER A 100 -5.99 -0.93 7.92
N PHE A 101 -6.95 -1.82 7.64
CA PHE A 101 -6.65 -3.10 7.01
C PHE A 101 -6.30 -2.91 5.54
N ALA A 102 -5.08 -3.31 5.17
CA ALA A 102 -4.53 -3.24 3.83
C ALA A 102 -4.17 -4.64 3.33
N CYS A 103 -5.05 -5.23 2.50
CA CYS A 103 -4.88 -6.59 2.00
C CYS A 103 -4.53 -6.60 0.51
N GLU A 104 -3.34 -7.10 0.18
CA GLU A 104 -2.92 -7.28 -1.20
C GLU A 104 -3.62 -8.47 -1.87
N ASN A 105 -3.73 -8.40 -3.20
CA ASN A 105 -4.33 -9.48 -4.00
C ASN A 105 -3.37 -10.64 -4.24
N ALA A 106 -2.08 -10.45 -4.00
CA ALA A 106 -1.02 -11.44 -4.14
C ALA A 106 0.07 -11.19 -3.11
N SER A 107 0.90 -12.20 -2.85
CA SER A 107 2.06 -12.09 -1.96
C SER A 107 3.26 -12.74 -2.64
N TYR A 108 4.18 -11.91 -3.18
CA TYR A 108 5.50 -12.33 -3.65
C TYR A 108 6.54 -11.25 -3.30
N PRO A 109 7.83 -11.55 -3.29
CA PRO A 109 8.85 -10.85 -2.48
C PRO A 109 8.88 -9.34 -2.54
N THR A 110 8.52 -8.70 -3.64
CA THR A 110 8.60 -7.24 -3.80
C THR A 110 7.27 -6.60 -4.17
N TYR A 111 6.18 -7.36 -4.03
CA TYR A 111 4.86 -6.89 -4.42
C TYR A 111 4.16 -6.16 -3.28
N PHE A 112 3.99 -4.88 -3.44
CA PHE A 112 3.07 -4.06 -2.66
C PHE A 112 2.47 -2.98 -3.57
N THR A 113 1.36 -2.42 -3.15
CA THR A 113 0.60 -1.46 -3.96
C THR A 113 0.21 -0.24 -3.12
N GLU A 114 -0.57 0.64 -3.75
CA GLU A 114 -1.17 1.79 -3.10
C GLU A 114 -1.94 1.47 -1.82
N LYS A 115 -2.38 0.22 -1.62
CA LYS A 115 -3.11 -0.15 -0.39
C LYS A 115 -2.27 0.05 0.87
N LEU A 116 -0.99 -0.28 0.78
CA LEU A 116 -0.03 -0.07 1.86
C LEU A 116 0.34 1.41 1.96
N THR A 117 0.73 2.01 0.85
CA THR A 117 1.30 3.37 0.84
C THR A 117 0.26 4.46 1.07
N ASP A 118 -1.01 4.23 0.75
CA ASP A 118 -2.10 5.14 1.12
C ASP A 118 -2.29 5.25 2.64
N CYS A 119 -2.11 4.15 3.37
CA CYS A 119 -2.11 4.17 4.84
C CYS A 119 -0.99 5.09 5.34
N PHE A 120 0.23 4.89 4.86
CA PHE A 120 1.37 5.72 5.24
C PHE A 120 1.19 7.20 4.87
N ALA A 121 0.65 7.47 3.68
CA ALA A 121 0.37 8.83 3.20
C ALA A 121 -0.65 9.59 4.07
N CYS A 122 -1.41 8.90 4.90
CA CYS A 122 -2.34 9.46 5.87
C CYS A 122 -1.84 9.38 7.32
N GLY A 123 -0.64 8.86 7.58
CA GLY A 123 -0.15 8.59 8.93
C GLY A 123 -0.94 7.50 9.66
N THR A 124 -1.48 6.54 8.94
CA THR A 124 -2.27 5.42 9.44
C THR A 124 -1.40 4.16 9.47
N ILE A 125 -1.42 3.40 10.56
CA ILE A 125 -0.70 2.12 10.64
C ILE A 125 -1.49 1.05 9.86
N PRO A 126 -0.91 0.42 8.83
CA PRO A 126 -1.55 -0.66 8.12
C PRO A 126 -1.55 -1.96 8.94
N VAL A 127 -2.72 -2.63 9.01
CA VAL A 127 -2.84 -4.04 9.35
C VAL A 127 -2.74 -4.81 8.03
N TYR A 128 -1.53 -5.25 7.73
CA TYR A 128 -1.12 -5.58 6.38
C TYR A 128 -1.08 -7.07 6.09
N TYR A 129 -1.80 -7.49 5.04
CA TYR A 129 -1.67 -8.79 4.43
C TYR A 129 -1.03 -8.67 3.04
N GLY A 130 0.23 -9.11 2.94
CA GLY A 130 1.04 -9.04 1.74
C GLY A 130 2.40 -9.69 1.99
N THR A 131 3.45 -9.18 1.36
CA THR A 131 4.80 -9.69 1.56
C THR A 131 5.51 -9.01 2.73
N ALA A 132 6.24 -9.79 3.54
CA ALA A 132 7.16 -9.25 4.54
C ALA A 132 8.35 -8.49 3.90
N GLY A 133 8.60 -8.69 2.59
CA GLY A 133 9.64 -7.99 1.83
C GLY A 133 9.48 -6.46 1.83
N VAL A 134 8.32 -5.92 2.18
CA VAL A 134 8.11 -4.46 2.34
C VAL A 134 9.01 -3.85 3.41
N ALA A 135 9.50 -4.64 4.37
CA ALA A 135 10.46 -4.20 5.39
C ALA A 135 11.82 -3.74 4.81
N GLN A 136 12.10 -4.03 3.54
CA GLN A 136 13.28 -3.49 2.84
C GLN A 136 13.10 -2.02 2.43
N TYR A 137 11.87 -1.53 2.37
CA TYR A 137 11.52 -0.19 1.91
C TYR A 137 10.99 0.69 3.01
N PHE A 138 10.34 0.11 4.03
CA PHE A 138 9.61 0.81 5.09
C PHE A 138 10.06 0.32 6.46
N ASN A 139 9.90 1.18 7.47
CA ASN A 139 10.11 0.79 8.86
C ASN A 139 9.02 -0.21 9.29
N PRO A 140 9.37 -1.48 9.57
CA PRO A 140 8.40 -2.51 9.92
C PRO A 140 7.69 -2.29 11.26
N GLU A 141 8.25 -1.46 12.14
CA GLU A 141 7.61 -1.10 13.41
C GLU A 141 6.30 -0.30 13.21
N GLY A 142 6.13 0.34 12.04
CA GLY A 142 4.91 1.03 11.64
C GLY A 142 3.96 0.15 10.83
N ILE A 143 4.09 -1.18 10.89
CA ILE A 143 3.26 -2.16 10.16
C ILE A 143 2.83 -3.28 11.10
N ILE A 144 1.56 -3.61 11.11
CA ILE A 144 1.08 -4.83 11.78
C ILE A 144 0.91 -5.90 10.69
N PHE A 145 1.83 -6.86 10.63
CA PHE A 145 1.77 -7.94 9.65
C PHE A 145 0.73 -8.99 10.00
N LEU A 146 -0.08 -9.36 9.02
CA LEU A 146 -0.97 -10.52 9.07
C LEU A 146 -0.25 -11.69 8.39
N GLU A 147 0.12 -12.69 9.17
CA GLU A 147 0.97 -13.80 8.74
C GLU A 147 0.19 -15.12 8.60
N GLY A 148 0.79 -16.04 7.84
CA GLY A 148 0.31 -17.41 7.68
C GLY A 148 -0.70 -17.60 6.55
N ALA A 149 -1.11 -18.86 6.38
CA ALA A 149 -2.02 -19.28 5.31
C ALA A 149 -3.47 -18.81 5.53
N ALA A 150 -3.84 -18.59 6.80
CA ALA A 150 -5.17 -18.14 7.22
C ALA A 150 -5.05 -16.94 8.17
N PRO A 151 -4.61 -15.76 7.66
CA PRO A 151 -4.29 -14.60 8.50
C PRO A 151 -5.50 -14.05 9.28
N TRP A 152 -6.72 -14.31 8.80
CA TRP A 152 -7.96 -13.91 9.49
C TRP A 152 -8.19 -14.61 10.81
N ASN A 153 -7.52 -15.75 11.09
CA ASN A 153 -7.62 -16.47 12.35
C ASN A 153 -6.68 -15.92 13.45
N ASN A 154 -5.66 -15.15 13.07
CA ASN A 154 -4.60 -14.71 13.97
C ASN A 154 -4.37 -13.19 13.87
N ILE A 155 -5.45 -12.42 13.76
CA ILE A 155 -5.35 -10.96 13.76
C ILE A 155 -4.98 -10.50 15.17
N PRO A 156 -3.91 -9.72 15.35
CA PRO A 156 -3.47 -9.27 16.67
C PRO A 156 -4.32 -8.10 17.18
N TRP A 157 -5.57 -8.39 17.54
CA TRP A 157 -6.56 -7.40 17.98
C TRP A 157 -6.10 -6.59 19.19
N GLU A 158 -5.27 -7.17 20.05
CA GLU A 158 -4.70 -6.54 21.24
C GLU A 158 -3.72 -5.40 20.92
N LYS A 159 -3.20 -5.34 19.69
CA LYS A 159 -2.35 -4.23 19.22
C LYS A 159 -3.15 -3.04 18.69
N LEU A 160 -4.44 -3.20 18.42
CA LEU A 160 -5.26 -2.12 17.90
C LEU A 160 -5.74 -1.22 19.04
N THR A 161 -4.82 -0.44 19.59
CA THR A 161 -5.08 0.49 20.70
C THR A 161 -4.42 1.84 20.44
N GLU A 162 -4.97 2.90 21.02
CA GLU A 162 -4.39 4.24 20.96
C GLU A 162 -2.95 4.26 21.51
N GLU A 163 -2.72 3.57 22.64
CA GLU A 163 -1.39 3.45 23.24
C GLU A 163 -0.37 2.83 22.27
N TYR A 164 -0.73 1.76 21.59
CA TYR A 164 0.14 1.14 20.60
C TYR A 164 0.40 2.12 19.43
N TYR A 165 -0.62 2.79 18.91
CA TYR A 165 -0.47 3.78 17.84
C TYR A 165 0.52 4.89 18.23
N GLU A 166 0.32 5.50 19.40
CA GLU A 166 1.16 6.59 19.90
C GLU A 166 2.62 6.14 20.13
N SER A 167 2.84 4.88 20.51
CA SER A 167 4.18 4.31 20.67
C SER A 167 4.97 4.21 19.36
N LYS A 168 4.30 4.29 18.19
CA LYS A 168 4.89 4.11 16.85
C LYS A 168 5.13 5.41 16.07
N HIS A 169 5.08 6.56 16.70
CA HIS A 169 5.17 7.87 16.05
C HIS A 169 6.43 8.06 15.17
N ILE A 170 7.58 7.47 15.53
CA ILE A 170 8.80 7.51 14.72
C ILE A 170 8.59 6.73 13.41
N ALA A 171 8.16 5.47 13.51
CA ALA A 171 7.93 4.63 12.34
C ALA A 171 6.81 5.17 11.43
N ILE A 172 5.76 5.75 12.01
CA ILE A 172 4.69 6.45 11.26
C ILE A 172 5.28 7.58 10.42
N ARG A 173 6.13 8.41 11.00
CA ARG A 173 6.78 9.54 10.32
C ARG A 173 7.71 9.06 9.21
N GLU A 174 8.59 8.12 9.49
CA GLU A 174 9.52 7.55 8.50
C GLU A 174 8.78 6.96 7.31
N ASN A 175 7.74 6.14 7.56
CA ASN A 175 6.94 5.55 6.50
C ASN A 175 6.15 6.60 5.71
N PHE A 176 5.65 7.64 6.39
CA PHE A 176 5.00 8.77 5.72
C PHE A 176 5.97 9.49 4.78
N GLU A 177 7.18 9.82 5.21
CA GLU A 177 8.16 10.54 4.40
C GLU A 177 8.52 9.75 3.12
N ILE A 178 8.71 8.43 3.27
CA ILE A 178 8.96 7.54 2.13
C ILE A 178 7.76 7.56 1.17
N ALA A 179 6.55 7.30 1.68
CA ALA A 179 5.34 7.24 0.85
C ALA A 179 5.02 8.59 0.20
N ALA A 180 5.23 9.71 0.92
CA ALA A 180 5.01 11.06 0.40
C ALA A 180 5.96 11.41 -0.75
N SER A 181 7.18 10.86 -0.76
CA SER A 181 8.17 11.05 -1.81
C SER A 181 7.94 10.18 -3.05
N MET A 182 7.10 9.14 -2.96
CA MET A 182 6.87 8.22 -4.07
C MET A 182 6.14 8.90 -5.23
N ARG A 183 6.65 8.66 -6.43
CA ARG A 183 6.08 9.13 -7.69
C ARG A 183 5.27 8.02 -8.35
N VAL A 184 4.30 8.39 -9.18
CA VAL A 184 3.60 7.44 -10.04
C VAL A 184 4.58 6.68 -10.93
N SER A 185 4.20 5.47 -11.35
CA SER A 185 5.11 4.57 -12.09
C SER A 185 5.67 5.21 -13.34
N GLU A 186 4.87 6.01 -14.04
CA GLU A 186 5.26 6.72 -15.25
C GLU A 186 6.40 7.72 -15.00
N ASP A 187 6.29 8.53 -13.94
CA ASP A 187 7.33 9.48 -13.54
C ASP A 187 8.60 8.78 -13.08
N TYR A 188 8.44 7.65 -12.36
CA TYR A 188 9.56 6.82 -11.95
C TYR A 188 10.31 6.25 -13.15
N LEU A 189 9.59 5.69 -14.11
CA LEU A 189 10.17 5.14 -15.34
C LEU A 189 10.85 6.23 -16.16
N TYR A 190 10.18 7.36 -16.36
CA TYR A 190 10.73 8.47 -17.08
C TYR A 190 12.04 8.97 -16.45
N GLY A 191 12.03 9.25 -15.16
CA GLY A 191 13.19 9.79 -14.43
C GLY A 191 14.39 8.86 -14.41
N ASN A 192 14.17 7.54 -14.27
CA ASN A 192 15.24 6.57 -14.12
C ASN A 192 15.77 6.01 -15.45
N TYR A 193 14.94 5.95 -16.49
CA TYR A 193 15.29 5.23 -17.72
C TYR A 193 15.19 6.07 -18.99
N PHE A 194 14.27 7.02 -19.06
CA PHE A 194 13.99 7.75 -20.30
C PHE A 194 14.48 9.20 -20.31
N TYR A 195 14.66 9.84 -19.17
CA TYR A 195 15.03 11.25 -19.09
C TYR A 195 16.31 11.59 -19.89
N GLN A 196 17.33 10.73 -19.85
CA GLN A 196 18.61 11.01 -20.52
C GLN A 196 18.52 10.91 -22.05
N ILE A 197 17.59 10.11 -22.57
CA ILE A 197 17.39 9.89 -24.01
C ILE A 197 16.23 10.70 -24.58
N ASP A 198 15.49 11.43 -23.76
CA ASP A 198 14.39 12.29 -24.21
C ASP A 198 14.94 13.57 -24.87
N PRO A 199 14.75 13.77 -26.20
CA PRO A 199 15.19 14.96 -26.87
C PRO A 199 14.49 16.24 -26.42
N TYR A 200 13.27 16.10 -25.81
CA TYR A 200 12.45 17.23 -25.35
C TYR A 200 12.54 17.46 -23.84
N ARG A 201 13.49 16.82 -23.14
CA ARG A 201 13.60 16.88 -21.66
C ARG A 201 13.63 18.31 -21.09
N ASN A 202 14.28 19.25 -21.78
CA ASN A 202 14.41 20.64 -21.33
C ASN A 202 13.13 21.47 -21.52
N GLU A 203 12.20 21.04 -22.37
CA GLU A 203 10.92 21.70 -22.62
C GLU A 203 9.87 21.29 -21.58
N ARG A 204 9.92 20.05 -21.08
CA ARG A 204 8.98 19.50 -20.10
C ARG A 204 9.13 20.04 -18.67
N VAL A 205 10.33 20.50 -18.32
CA VAL A 205 10.62 21.07 -16.98
C VAL A 205 9.94 22.43 -16.74
N LYS A 206 9.39 23.06 -17.80
CA LYS A 206 8.72 24.38 -17.71
C LYS A 206 7.22 24.32 -17.37
N VAL A 207 6.64 23.16 -17.16
CA VAL A 207 5.18 22.95 -17.01
C VAL A 207 4.80 22.46 -15.59
N SER A 208 5.70 22.50 -14.61
CA SER A 208 5.41 22.12 -13.21
C SER A 208 5.30 23.31 -12.29
#